data_4529f4f684b88467a23c39c49e72f739
#
_entry.id   4529f4f684b88467a23c39c49e72f739
#
_cell.length_a   1.000
_cell.length_b   1.000
_cell.length_c   1.000
_cell.angle_alpha   90.00
_cell.angle_beta   90.00
_cell.angle_gamma   90.00
#
_symmetry.space_group_name_H-M   'P 1'
#
loop_
_entity.id
_entity.type
_entity.pdbx_description
1 polymer ?
#
loop_
_entity_poly.entity_id
_entity_poly.type
_entity_poly.pdbx_seq_one_letter_code
_entity_poly.pdbx_strand_id
1 'polypeptide(L)'
;MLFRSLNLNDTQEGVLSAVFRVADDQGLLLIDFKDLKAMLTYVSENAAALKAEYGNLSPASLGAIQRNLLALGDQGGQRFFGEPSLDIMDFIQTDANGHGYINLLAADKLMNTPKLYATFLLWMLSELFEKLPEVGDLDKPKLVFFFDEAHLLFDNASPALQEKIQQVVRLIRSKGVGIYFISQRDRKSTRLNSSHPLDL
;
A
#
# COMPACT_ATOMS: atom_id res chain seq x y z
N MET A 1 -2.04 -1.48 6.17
CA MET A 1 -1.42 -0.70 5.11
C MET A 1 -1.49 0.81 5.35
N LEU A 2 -2.65 1.36 5.68
CA LEU A 2 -2.86 2.77 6.07
C LEU A 2 -1.86 3.24 7.15
N PHE A 3 -1.55 2.39 8.13
CA PHE A 3 -0.63 2.69 9.23
C PHE A 3 0.75 3.21 8.76
N ARG A 4 1.32 2.59 7.71
CA ARG A 4 2.64 2.97 7.19
C ARG A 4 2.64 4.27 6.39
N SER A 5 1.52 4.57 5.70
CA SER A 5 1.37 5.85 4.98
C SER A 5 1.23 7.02 5.93
N LEU A 6 0.74 6.79 7.15
CA LEU A 6 0.55 7.82 8.15
C LEU A 6 1.80 8.13 8.99
N ASN A 7 2.93 7.39 8.83
CA ASN A 7 4.14 7.56 9.65
C ASN A 7 3.85 7.53 11.17
N LEU A 8 3.08 6.56 11.59
CA LEU A 8 2.75 6.37 12.99
C LEU A 8 3.90 5.67 13.73
N ASN A 9 4.06 5.98 15.00
CA ASN A 9 4.87 5.16 15.91
C ASN A 9 4.05 4.00 16.46
N ASP A 10 4.69 3.02 17.09
CA ASP A 10 4.06 1.79 17.60
C ASP A 10 2.84 2.07 18.49
N THR A 11 2.92 3.11 19.36
CA THR A 11 1.80 3.51 20.22
C THR A 11 0.61 4.03 19.41
N GLN A 12 0.87 4.84 18.40
CA GLN A 12 -0.17 5.39 17.52
C GLN A 12 -0.76 4.31 16.62
N GLU A 13 0.06 3.36 16.15
CA GLU A 13 -0.43 2.17 15.43
C GLU A 13 -1.36 1.34 16.30
N GLY A 14 -1.01 1.10 17.54
CA GLY A 14 -1.86 0.41 18.52
C GLY A 14 -3.20 1.12 18.74
N VAL A 15 -3.17 2.45 18.89
CA VAL A 15 -4.40 3.24 19.02
C VAL A 15 -5.26 3.19 17.77
N LEU A 16 -4.66 3.29 16.57
CA LEU A 16 -5.41 3.19 15.31
C LEU A 16 -5.99 1.78 15.11
N SER A 17 -5.27 0.73 15.50
CA SER A 17 -5.79 -0.65 15.51
C SER A 17 -7.01 -0.79 16.42
N ALA A 18 -6.97 -0.16 17.59
CA ALA A 18 -8.12 -0.14 18.49
C ALA A 18 -9.33 0.62 17.90
N VAL A 19 -9.09 1.70 17.15
CA VAL A 19 -10.16 2.43 16.43
C VAL A 19 -10.87 1.52 15.41
N PHE A 20 -10.11 0.75 14.62
CA PHE A 20 -10.70 -0.23 13.70
C PHE A 20 -11.48 -1.31 14.44
N ARG A 21 -10.93 -1.81 15.55
CA ARG A 21 -11.61 -2.83 16.34
C ARG A 21 -12.92 -2.32 16.94
N VAL A 22 -12.96 -1.08 17.45
CA VAL A 22 -14.22 -0.46 17.92
C VAL A 22 -15.25 -0.39 16.80
N ALA A 23 -14.83 -0.04 15.57
CA ALA A 23 -15.72 -0.01 14.42
C ALA A 23 -16.27 -1.40 14.10
N ASP A 24 -15.41 -2.42 14.05
CA ASP A 24 -15.79 -3.81 13.78
C ASP A 24 -16.77 -4.34 14.84
N ASP A 25 -16.48 -4.16 16.12
CA ASP A 25 -17.30 -4.63 17.24
C ASP A 25 -18.68 -3.94 17.27
N GLN A 26 -18.78 -2.71 16.78
CA GLN A 26 -20.03 -1.96 16.64
C GLN A 26 -20.74 -2.16 15.30
N GLY A 27 -20.17 -2.97 14.38
CA GLY A 27 -20.73 -3.22 13.06
C GLY A 27 -20.71 -1.99 12.14
N LEU A 28 -19.79 -1.03 12.39
CA LEU A 28 -19.62 0.18 11.60
C LEU A 28 -18.65 -0.06 10.45
N LEU A 29 -19.13 0.14 9.23
CA LEU A 29 -18.28 0.00 8.03
C LEU A 29 -17.43 1.26 7.84
N LEU A 30 -16.13 1.06 7.68
CA LEU A 30 -15.19 2.11 7.29
C LEU A 30 -14.90 1.99 5.80
N ILE A 31 -15.75 2.59 4.98
CA ILE A 31 -15.72 2.44 3.52
C ILE A 31 -14.76 3.44 2.89
N ASP A 32 -14.74 4.67 3.42
CA ASP A 32 -13.95 5.74 2.86
C ASP A 32 -13.13 6.50 3.94
N PHE A 33 -12.41 7.50 3.45
CA PHE A 33 -11.56 8.35 4.28
C PHE A 33 -12.35 9.20 5.30
N LYS A 34 -13.63 9.52 4.98
CA LYS A 34 -14.50 10.32 5.86
C LYS A 34 -14.98 9.47 7.02
N ASP A 35 -15.29 8.20 6.76
CA ASP A 35 -15.71 7.26 7.80
C ASP A 35 -14.61 7.09 8.85
N LEU A 36 -13.37 6.92 8.41
CA LEU A 36 -12.24 6.83 9.33
C LEU A 36 -12.06 8.11 10.16
N LYS A 37 -12.24 9.28 9.56
CA LYS A 37 -12.21 10.55 10.30
C LYS A 37 -13.33 10.65 11.33
N ALA A 38 -14.54 10.28 10.95
CA ALA A 38 -15.70 10.27 11.85
C ALA A 38 -15.46 9.29 13.01
N MET A 39 -14.93 8.10 12.71
CA MET A 39 -14.63 7.10 13.74
C MET A 39 -13.55 7.57 14.71
N LEU A 40 -12.49 8.22 14.24
CA LEU A 40 -11.47 8.83 15.12
C LEU A 40 -12.05 9.90 16.03
N THR A 41 -12.98 10.70 15.54
CA THR A 41 -13.70 11.71 16.34
C THR A 41 -14.56 11.03 17.38
N TYR A 42 -15.37 10.05 17.00
CA TYR A 42 -16.21 9.27 17.90
C TYR A 42 -15.40 8.63 19.03
N VAL A 43 -14.29 7.96 18.69
CA VAL A 43 -13.40 7.33 19.68
C VAL A 43 -12.76 8.37 20.59
N SER A 44 -12.39 9.54 20.08
CA SER A 44 -11.84 10.64 20.89
C SER A 44 -12.83 11.16 21.92
N GLU A 45 -14.09 11.33 21.53
CA GLU A 45 -15.17 11.81 22.39
C GLU A 45 -15.60 10.79 23.45
N ASN A 46 -15.49 9.49 23.13
CA ASN A 46 -15.91 8.38 23.99
C ASN A 46 -14.74 7.61 24.61
N ALA A 47 -13.51 8.16 24.59
CA ALA A 47 -12.29 7.46 25.03
C ALA A 47 -12.36 6.94 26.47
N ALA A 48 -13.03 7.67 27.36
CA ALA A 48 -13.20 7.26 28.76
C ALA A 48 -14.07 6.00 28.92
N ALA A 49 -15.16 5.91 28.15
CA ALA A 49 -16.06 4.76 28.15
C ALA A 49 -15.41 3.52 27.49
N LEU A 50 -14.63 3.74 26.43
CA LEU A 50 -13.97 2.68 25.66
C LEU A 50 -12.71 2.13 26.34
N LYS A 51 -12.17 2.83 27.34
CA LYS A 51 -10.89 2.51 27.98
C LYS A 51 -10.86 1.11 28.61
N ALA A 52 -11.97 0.66 29.20
CA ALA A 52 -12.05 -0.63 29.89
C ALA A 52 -11.86 -1.81 28.91
N GLU A 53 -12.32 -1.68 27.69
CA GLU A 53 -12.35 -2.74 26.69
C GLU A 53 -11.19 -2.65 25.70
N TYR A 54 -10.86 -1.43 25.26
CA TYR A 54 -9.87 -1.19 24.17
C TYR A 54 -8.55 -0.60 24.68
N GLY A 55 -8.41 -0.43 26.00
CA GLY A 55 -7.21 0.12 26.61
C GLY A 55 -7.14 1.64 26.57
N ASN A 56 -5.94 2.18 26.79
CA ASN A 56 -5.75 3.62 26.90
C ASN A 56 -5.66 4.30 25.53
N LEU A 57 -6.76 4.89 25.10
CA LEU A 57 -6.86 5.66 23.86
C LEU A 57 -6.45 7.12 24.14
N SER A 58 -5.13 7.37 24.16
CA SER A 58 -4.63 8.69 24.59
C SER A 58 -5.05 9.80 23.64
N PRO A 59 -5.54 10.96 24.14
CA PRO A 59 -5.89 12.11 23.30
C PRO A 59 -4.72 12.61 22.45
N ALA A 60 -3.48 12.50 22.94
CA ALA A 60 -2.28 12.88 22.21
C ALA A 60 -2.05 12.01 20.97
N SER A 61 -2.24 10.68 21.10
CA SER A 61 -2.12 9.74 19.97
C SER A 61 -3.25 9.93 18.97
N LEU A 62 -4.49 10.05 19.41
CA LEU A 62 -5.64 10.31 18.54
C LEU A 62 -5.46 11.62 17.76
N GLY A 63 -5.04 12.70 18.43
CA GLY A 63 -4.76 13.97 17.77
C GLY A 63 -3.58 13.91 16.78
N ALA A 64 -2.57 13.10 17.05
CA ALA A 64 -1.48 12.88 16.10
C ALA A 64 -1.96 12.12 14.84
N ILE A 65 -2.76 11.08 15.02
CA ILE A 65 -3.35 10.29 13.93
C ILE A 65 -4.25 11.20 13.07
N GLN A 66 -5.11 12.01 13.69
CA GLN A 66 -5.99 12.96 12.99
C GLN A 66 -5.20 13.97 12.15
N ARG A 67 -4.10 14.53 12.68
CA ARG A 67 -3.23 15.46 11.91
C ARG A 67 -2.57 14.76 10.72
N ASN A 68 -2.06 13.55 10.90
CA ASN A 68 -1.44 12.80 9.82
C ASN A 68 -2.46 12.38 8.76
N LEU A 69 -3.67 12.05 9.18
CA LEU A 69 -4.78 11.76 8.28
C LEU A 69 -5.20 13.01 7.49
N LEU A 70 -5.25 14.18 8.12
CA LEU A 70 -5.55 15.44 7.45
C LEU A 70 -4.50 15.73 6.37
N ALA A 71 -3.22 15.64 6.72
CA ALA A 71 -2.11 15.84 5.79
C ALA A 71 -2.15 14.85 4.60
N LEU A 72 -2.53 13.59 4.84
CA LEU A 72 -2.71 12.60 3.76
C LEU A 72 -3.93 12.96 2.88
N GLY A 73 -5.00 13.48 3.47
CA GLY A 73 -6.18 13.95 2.75
C GLY A 73 -5.87 15.09 1.80
N ASP A 74 -5.06 16.07 2.24
CA ASP A 74 -4.62 17.20 1.44
C ASP A 74 -3.72 16.77 0.26
N GLN A 75 -3.02 15.66 0.41
CA GLN A 75 -2.22 15.03 -0.64
C GLN A 75 -3.03 14.17 -1.62
N GLY A 76 -4.36 14.20 -1.56
CA GLY A 76 -5.23 13.45 -2.44
C GLY A 76 -5.74 12.13 -1.87
N GLY A 77 -5.42 11.81 -0.61
CA GLY A 77 -5.89 10.59 0.07
C GLY A 77 -7.41 10.42 0.03
N GLN A 78 -8.17 11.51 0.07
CA GLN A 78 -9.63 11.46 -0.03
C GLN A 78 -10.17 10.88 -1.35
N ARG A 79 -9.38 10.95 -2.43
CA ARG A 79 -9.75 10.40 -3.74
C ARG A 79 -9.19 9.00 -3.95
N PHE A 80 -8.21 8.65 -3.12
CA PHE A 80 -7.51 7.38 -3.24
C PHE A 80 -8.17 6.28 -2.39
N PHE A 81 -8.67 6.64 -1.20
CA PHE A 81 -9.35 5.71 -0.31
C PHE A 81 -10.87 5.88 -0.44
N GLY A 82 -11.55 4.86 -0.95
CA GLY A 82 -13.01 4.86 -1.10
C GLY A 82 -13.48 3.85 -2.15
N GLU A 83 -14.75 3.91 -2.45
CA GLU A 83 -15.41 3.10 -3.47
C GLU A 83 -15.47 3.84 -4.84
N PRO A 84 -15.39 3.12 -5.96
CA PRO A 84 -15.16 1.67 -6.06
C PRO A 84 -13.71 1.29 -5.76
N SER A 85 -13.52 0.18 -5.03
CA SER A 85 -12.18 -0.33 -4.76
C SER A 85 -11.60 -1.03 -5.98
N LEU A 86 -10.29 -0.88 -6.19
CA LEU A 86 -9.58 -1.57 -7.25
C LEU A 86 -9.48 -3.06 -6.93
N ASP A 87 -10.04 -3.92 -7.78
CA ASP A 87 -9.79 -5.36 -7.69
C ASP A 87 -8.50 -5.72 -8.45
N ILE A 88 -7.53 -6.18 -7.70
CA ILE A 88 -6.24 -6.59 -8.25
C ILE A 88 -6.35 -7.79 -9.21
N MET A 89 -7.38 -8.61 -9.05
CA MET A 89 -7.61 -9.77 -9.91
C MET A 89 -8.05 -9.38 -11.33
N ASP A 90 -8.55 -8.17 -11.53
CA ASP A 90 -8.88 -7.66 -12.87
C ASP A 90 -7.63 -7.51 -13.75
N PHE A 91 -6.45 -7.34 -13.16
CA PHE A 91 -5.20 -7.20 -13.91
C PHE A 91 -4.71 -8.49 -14.58
N ILE A 92 -5.18 -9.66 -14.12
CA ILE A 92 -4.75 -10.96 -14.63
C ILE A 92 -5.81 -11.64 -15.51
N GLN A 93 -6.84 -10.91 -15.89
CA GLN A 93 -7.86 -11.42 -16.79
C GLN A 93 -7.32 -11.57 -18.22
N THR A 94 -7.93 -12.48 -18.97
CA THR A 94 -7.61 -12.75 -20.37
C THR A 94 -8.85 -12.57 -21.25
N ASP A 95 -8.63 -12.27 -22.53
CA ASP A 95 -9.69 -12.25 -23.53
C ASP A 95 -10.18 -13.68 -23.89
N ALA A 96 -11.17 -13.77 -24.76
CA ALA A 96 -11.73 -15.05 -25.22
C ALA A 96 -10.70 -15.94 -25.98
N ASN A 97 -9.59 -15.38 -26.44
CA ASN A 97 -8.51 -16.09 -27.13
C ASN A 97 -7.37 -16.48 -26.18
N GLY A 98 -7.47 -16.15 -24.90
CA GLY A 98 -6.45 -16.41 -23.90
C GLY A 98 -5.31 -15.39 -23.87
N HIS A 99 -5.44 -14.22 -24.53
CA HIS A 99 -4.48 -13.14 -24.43
C HIS A 99 -4.73 -12.29 -23.19
N GLY A 100 -3.67 -11.92 -22.47
CA GLY A 100 -3.76 -11.02 -21.31
C GLY A 100 -4.10 -9.59 -21.74
N TYR A 101 -4.83 -8.88 -20.89
CA TYR A 101 -5.10 -7.45 -21.08
C TYR A 101 -3.87 -6.60 -20.75
N ILE A 102 -3.70 -5.51 -21.51
CA ILE A 102 -2.73 -4.47 -21.21
C ILE A 102 -3.42 -3.42 -20.34
N ASN A 103 -3.00 -3.32 -19.09
CA ASN A 103 -3.52 -2.34 -18.13
C ASN A 103 -2.57 -1.15 -18.05
N LEU A 104 -3.10 0.07 -18.21
CA LEU A 104 -2.33 1.30 -18.11
C LEU A 104 -2.77 2.09 -16.87
N LEU A 105 -1.87 2.23 -15.90
CA LEU A 105 -2.07 3.08 -14.74
C LEU A 105 -1.45 4.46 -14.99
N ALA A 106 -2.29 5.47 -15.19
CA ALA A 106 -1.84 6.86 -15.27
C ALA A 106 -1.50 7.38 -13.87
N ALA A 107 -0.23 7.33 -13.51
CA ALA A 107 0.26 7.67 -12.18
C ALA A 107 0.82 9.10 -12.04
N ASP A 108 0.63 9.96 -13.04
CA ASP A 108 1.13 11.34 -13.09
C ASP A 108 0.77 12.16 -11.84
N LYS A 109 -0.45 12.04 -11.36
CA LYS A 109 -0.90 12.70 -10.11
C LYS A 109 -0.34 12.06 -8.85
N LEU A 110 -0.20 10.73 -8.84
CA LEU A 110 0.39 10.00 -7.71
C LEU A 110 1.89 10.27 -7.59
N MET A 111 2.61 10.42 -8.70
CA MET A 111 4.05 10.74 -8.70
C MET A 111 4.35 12.09 -8.06
N ASN A 112 3.41 13.05 -8.11
CA ASN A 112 3.53 14.32 -7.41
C ASN A 112 3.41 14.18 -5.87
N THR A 113 2.99 13.02 -5.38
CA THR A 113 2.85 12.66 -3.96
C THR A 113 3.61 11.37 -3.69
N PRO A 114 4.95 11.38 -3.61
CA PRO A 114 5.78 10.17 -3.58
C PRO A 114 5.39 9.18 -2.48
N LYS A 115 4.97 9.70 -1.33
CA LYS A 115 4.53 8.87 -0.20
C LYS A 115 3.25 8.10 -0.51
N LEU A 116 2.26 8.75 -1.14
CA LEU A 116 1.02 8.11 -1.54
C LEU A 116 1.28 7.08 -2.65
N TYR A 117 2.14 7.42 -3.62
CA TYR A 117 2.56 6.52 -4.70
C TYR A 117 3.23 5.26 -4.16
N ALA A 118 4.21 5.41 -3.27
CA ALA A 118 4.89 4.28 -2.65
C ALA A 118 3.95 3.41 -1.80
N THR A 119 3.00 4.03 -1.09
CA THR A 119 1.97 3.31 -0.34
C THR A 119 1.05 2.51 -1.25
N PHE A 120 0.63 3.10 -2.37
CA PHE A 120 -0.20 2.43 -3.37
C PHE A 120 0.53 1.21 -3.95
N LEU A 121 1.78 1.36 -4.37
CA LEU A 121 2.56 0.26 -4.91
C LEU A 121 2.77 -0.86 -3.89
N LEU A 122 3.09 -0.51 -2.65
CA LEU A 122 3.22 -1.50 -1.60
C LEU A 122 1.90 -2.25 -1.36
N TRP A 123 0.77 -1.55 -1.36
CA TRP A 123 -0.54 -2.19 -1.25
C TRP A 123 -0.79 -3.13 -2.42
N MET A 124 -0.63 -2.66 -3.64
CA MET A 124 -0.90 -3.44 -4.85
C MET A 124 -0.05 -4.72 -4.91
N LEU A 125 1.24 -4.60 -4.64
CA LEU A 125 2.16 -5.73 -4.64
C LEU A 125 1.88 -6.70 -3.49
N SER A 126 1.51 -6.19 -2.30
CA SER A 126 1.16 -7.05 -1.16
C SER A 126 -0.16 -7.78 -1.39
N GLU A 127 -1.14 -7.12 -1.96
CA GLU A 127 -2.44 -7.71 -2.30
C GLU A 127 -2.29 -8.84 -3.33
N LEU A 128 -1.47 -8.62 -4.36
CA LEU A 128 -1.11 -9.67 -5.32
C LEU A 128 -0.41 -10.85 -4.64
N PHE A 129 0.51 -10.56 -3.73
CA PHE A 129 1.21 -11.60 -2.98
C PHE A 129 0.26 -12.43 -2.12
N GLU A 130 -0.74 -11.82 -1.51
CA GLU A 130 -1.72 -12.52 -0.68
C GLU A 130 -2.75 -13.30 -1.51
N LYS A 131 -3.27 -12.70 -2.57
CA LYS A 131 -4.34 -13.31 -3.39
C LYS A 131 -3.85 -14.38 -4.36
N LEU A 132 -2.63 -14.26 -4.88
CA LEU A 132 -2.13 -15.22 -5.85
C LEU A 132 -1.59 -16.49 -5.17
N PRO A 133 -1.94 -17.69 -5.69
CA PRO A 133 -1.36 -18.93 -5.20
C PRO A 133 0.12 -19.05 -5.60
N GLU A 134 0.89 -19.85 -4.86
CA GLU A 134 2.22 -20.27 -5.27
C GLU A 134 2.12 -21.13 -6.54
N VAL A 135 2.86 -20.76 -7.58
CA VAL A 135 2.82 -21.45 -8.87
C VAL A 135 4.16 -22.00 -9.30
N GLY A 136 5.23 -21.73 -8.51
CA GLY A 136 6.59 -22.11 -8.86
C GLY A 136 7.15 -21.36 -10.08
N ASP A 137 8.11 -21.97 -10.78
CA ASP A 137 8.65 -21.43 -12.03
C ASP A 137 7.75 -21.81 -13.20
N LEU A 138 7.04 -20.81 -13.73
CA LEU A 138 6.21 -20.93 -14.92
C LEU A 138 7.02 -20.53 -16.16
N ASP A 139 6.77 -21.18 -17.29
CA ASP A 139 7.34 -20.79 -18.59
C ASP A 139 6.97 -19.36 -18.99
N LYS A 140 5.80 -18.90 -18.57
CA LYS A 140 5.31 -17.54 -18.80
C LYS A 140 4.72 -16.96 -17.53
N PRO A 141 5.02 -15.69 -17.20
CA PRO A 141 4.40 -15.04 -16.05
C PRO A 141 2.90 -14.83 -16.27
N LYS A 142 2.13 -14.86 -15.18
CA LYS A 142 0.69 -14.53 -15.19
C LYS A 142 0.44 -13.04 -15.33
N LEU A 143 1.35 -12.24 -14.82
CA LEU A 143 1.28 -10.77 -14.83
C LEU A 143 2.69 -10.19 -14.90
N VAL A 144 2.86 -9.13 -15.68
CA VAL A 144 4.13 -8.40 -15.77
C VAL A 144 3.88 -6.93 -15.51
N PHE A 145 4.64 -6.37 -14.57
CA PHE A 145 4.66 -4.94 -14.30
C PHE A 145 5.87 -4.27 -14.93
N PHE A 146 5.62 -3.14 -15.55
CA PHE A 146 6.64 -2.19 -15.99
C PHE A 146 6.47 -0.90 -15.18
N PHE A 147 7.42 -0.59 -14.33
CA PHE A 147 7.46 0.66 -13.59
C PHE A 147 8.39 1.64 -14.31
N ASP A 148 7.78 2.58 -15.01
CA ASP A 148 8.52 3.67 -15.64
C ASP A 148 8.93 4.71 -14.59
N GLU A 149 10.03 5.41 -14.84
CA GLU A 149 10.64 6.39 -13.90
C GLU A 149 10.81 5.85 -12.47
N ALA A 150 11.22 4.59 -12.36
CA ALA A 150 11.32 3.88 -11.07
C ALA A 150 12.20 4.58 -10.03
N HIS A 151 13.10 5.48 -10.43
CA HIS A 151 13.89 6.27 -9.50
C HIS A 151 13.03 7.15 -8.60
N LEU A 152 11.88 7.66 -9.09
CA LEU A 152 10.97 8.47 -8.30
C LEU A 152 10.36 7.69 -7.12
N LEU A 153 10.18 6.38 -7.29
CA LEU A 153 9.72 5.50 -6.24
C LEU A 153 10.76 5.35 -5.11
N PHE A 154 12.03 5.19 -5.49
CA PHE A 154 13.09 4.88 -4.54
C PHE A 154 13.69 6.14 -3.90
N ASP A 155 13.86 7.23 -4.65
CA ASP A 155 14.49 8.47 -4.16
C ASP A 155 13.68 9.13 -3.03
N ASN A 156 12.35 8.99 -3.04
CA ASN A 156 11.45 9.67 -2.12
C ASN A 156 10.80 8.75 -1.06
N ALA A 157 11.04 7.44 -1.13
CA ALA A 157 10.48 6.49 -0.17
C ALA A 157 11.40 6.37 1.07
N SER A 158 10.79 6.18 2.26
CA SER A 158 11.56 5.90 3.46
C SER A 158 12.35 4.59 3.31
N PRO A 159 13.51 4.42 3.98
CA PRO A 159 14.30 3.19 3.93
C PRO A 159 13.47 1.94 4.26
N ALA A 160 12.63 2.02 5.28
CA ALA A 160 11.74 0.91 5.68
C ALA A 160 10.73 0.53 4.58
N LEU A 161 10.21 1.53 3.85
CA LEU A 161 9.30 1.31 2.74
C LEU A 161 10.01 0.70 1.53
N GLN A 162 11.23 1.18 1.22
CA GLN A 162 12.08 0.61 0.18
C GLN A 162 12.42 -0.86 0.45
N GLU A 163 12.82 -1.18 1.67
CA GLU A 163 13.11 -2.56 2.09
C GLU A 163 11.89 -3.47 1.92
N LYS A 164 10.70 -2.98 2.30
CA LYS A 164 9.47 -3.75 2.17
C LYS A 164 9.07 -3.99 0.71
N ILE A 165 9.19 -2.99 -0.14
CA ILE A 165 8.97 -3.14 -1.58
C ILE A 165 9.93 -4.18 -2.15
N GLN A 166 11.23 -4.10 -1.81
CA GLN A 166 12.22 -5.07 -2.26
C GLN A 166 11.90 -6.49 -1.78
N GLN A 167 11.45 -6.64 -0.54
CA GLN A 167 11.04 -7.95 0.00
C GLN A 167 9.88 -8.53 -0.80
N VAL A 168 8.82 -7.75 -1.04
CA VAL A 168 7.66 -8.23 -1.80
C VAL A 168 8.04 -8.55 -3.24
N VAL A 169 8.84 -7.71 -3.89
CA VAL A 169 9.32 -7.93 -5.27
C VAL A 169 10.09 -9.26 -5.41
N ARG A 170 10.90 -9.62 -4.40
CA ARG A 170 11.62 -10.91 -4.42
C ARG A 170 10.67 -12.11 -4.28
N LEU A 171 9.66 -11.98 -3.43
CA LEU A 171 8.75 -13.08 -3.11
C LEU A 171 7.65 -13.28 -4.16
N ILE A 172 7.24 -12.22 -4.86
CA ILE A 172 6.10 -12.28 -5.77
C ILE A 172 6.40 -13.09 -7.05
N ARG A 173 7.68 -13.33 -7.34
CA ARG A 173 8.10 -14.18 -8.46
C ARG A 173 7.52 -15.60 -8.35
N SER A 174 7.50 -16.19 -7.15
CA SER A 174 6.92 -17.51 -6.90
C SER A 174 5.40 -17.56 -7.17
N LYS A 175 4.76 -16.40 -7.26
CA LYS A 175 3.35 -16.23 -7.62
C LYS A 175 3.13 -16.05 -9.14
N GLY A 176 4.19 -16.15 -9.94
CA GLY A 176 4.14 -15.94 -11.38
C GLY A 176 4.04 -14.48 -11.82
N VAL A 177 4.55 -13.54 -11.02
CA VAL A 177 4.56 -12.11 -11.35
C VAL A 177 5.96 -11.63 -11.68
N GLY A 178 6.14 -11.05 -12.88
CA GLY A 178 7.37 -10.39 -13.32
C GLY A 178 7.32 -8.89 -13.04
N ILE A 179 8.44 -8.30 -12.60
CA ILE A 179 8.54 -6.86 -12.36
C ILE A 179 9.77 -6.30 -13.04
N TYR A 180 9.57 -5.26 -13.84
CA TYR A 180 10.61 -4.52 -14.53
C TYR A 180 10.62 -3.07 -14.08
N PHE A 181 11.78 -2.57 -13.68
CA PHE A 181 11.99 -1.17 -13.34
C PHE A 181 12.75 -0.48 -14.47
N ILE A 182 12.15 0.57 -15.03
CA ILE A 182 12.72 1.39 -16.07
C ILE A 182 13.12 2.73 -15.46
N SER A 183 14.33 3.19 -15.72
CA SER A 183 14.83 4.47 -15.22
C SER A 183 15.79 5.09 -16.24
N GLN A 184 15.64 6.39 -16.47
CA GLN A 184 16.52 7.17 -17.35
C GLN A 184 17.78 7.68 -16.64
N ARG A 185 17.90 7.51 -15.31
CA ARG A 185 19.11 7.93 -14.59
C ARG A 185 20.23 6.91 -14.74
N ASP A 186 21.37 7.39 -15.27
CA ASP A 186 22.64 6.65 -15.23
C ASP A 186 23.01 6.32 -13.77
N ARG A 187 23.07 5.04 -13.46
CA ARG A 187 23.44 4.55 -12.13
C ARG A 187 24.92 4.78 -11.86
N LYS A 188 25.31 5.96 -11.42
CA LYS A 188 26.49 6.10 -10.56
C LYS A 188 26.05 5.82 -9.12
N SER A 189 26.33 4.56 -8.70
CA SER A 189 26.18 4.04 -7.34
C SER A 189 24.76 3.82 -6.79
N THR A 190 24.23 2.65 -6.98
CA THR A 190 23.81 1.73 -5.89
C THR A 190 23.61 0.36 -6.52
N ARG A 191 24.54 -0.56 -6.27
CA ARG A 191 24.43 -1.96 -6.69
C ARG A 191 23.31 -2.62 -5.89
N LEU A 192 22.11 -2.68 -6.45
CA LEU A 192 21.20 -3.78 -6.14
C LEU A 192 21.85 -5.02 -6.76
N ASN A 193 22.50 -5.84 -5.93
CA ASN A 193 23.05 -7.12 -6.34
C ASN A 193 21.90 -8.05 -6.76
N SER A 194 21.49 -7.96 -8.00
CA SER A 194 20.84 -9.05 -8.72
C SER A 194 21.88 -9.69 -9.64
N SER A 195 22.94 -10.22 -9.04
CA SER A 195 23.90 -11.05 -9.76
C SER A 195 23.38 -12.48 -9.78
N HIS A 196 22.62 -12.82 -10.79
CA HIS A 196 22.74 -14.11 -11.47
C HIS A 196 22.55 -13.84 -12.96
N PRO A 197 23.58 -14.07 -13.78
CA PRO A 197 23.40 -14.14 -15.21
C PRO A 197 22.56 -15.38 -15.51
N LEU A 198 21.53 -15.20 -16.32
CA LEU A 198 20.90 -16.30 -17.02
C LEU A 198 21.94 -16.77 -18.05
N ASP A 199 22.66 -17.82 -17.74
CA ASP A 199 23.34 -18.61 -18.75
C ASP A 199 22.26 -19.32 -19.58
N LEU A 200 22.33 -19.09 -20.89
CA LEU A 200 21.55 -19.74 -21.93
C LEU A 200 21.82 -21.24 -21.99
#